data_30ab38f59a16ded011e7a539967a0fdf
#
_entry.id   30ab38f59a16ded011e7a539967a0fdf
#
_cell.length_a   1.000
_cell.length_b   1.000
_cell.length_c   1.000
_cell.angle_alpha   90.00
_cell.angle_beta   90.00
_cell.angle_gamma   90.00
#
_symmetry.space_group_name_H-M   'P 1'
#
loop_
_entity.id
_entity.type
_entity.pdbx_description
1 polymer ?
#
loop_
_entity_poly.entity_id
_entity_poly.type
_entity_poly.pdbx_seq_one_letter_code
_entity_poly.pdbx_strand_id
1 'polypeptide(L)' 'MANNKMNMEGNNYSDIPVWRRYTLTIEEAARYYHIGEGKLRTLIDTHPNEDFYVMNGNRALIKREKFERYLD' A
#
# COMPACT_ATOMS: atom_id res chain seq x y z
N MET A 1 -9.75 16.03 18.39
CA MET A 1 -9.34 15.92 18.24
C MET A 1 -8.76 15.70 17.97
N ALA A 2 -8.70 15.57 18.09
CA ALA A 2 -8.01 15.40 17.97
C ALA A 2 -7.46 15.13 17.53
N ASN A 3 -7.41 14.87 17.72
CA ASN A 3 -6.81 14.63 17.39
C ASN A 3 -6.15 14.56 16.93
N ASN A 4 -6.13 14.42 17.20
CA ASN A 4 -5.40 14.35 16.88
C ASN A 4 -4.58 14.26 16.77
N LYS A 5 -4.43 14.32 17.23
CA LYS A 5 -3.70 14.21 17.27
C LYS A 5 -2.97 13.72 17.23
N MET A 6 -2.90 13.33 17.36
CA MET A 6 -2.28 12.81 17.26
C MET A 6 -1.49 12.46 17.11
N ASN A 7 -1.28 12.27 17.05
CA ASN A 7 -0.52 11.89 16.76
C ASN A 7 0.30 11.87 16.57
N MET A 8 0.46 11.94 16.66
CA MET A 8 1.30 12.09 16.52
C MET A 8 2.29 11.82 16.62
N GLU A 9 2.54 11.33 16.89
CA GLU A 9 3.53 11.08 17.00
C GLU A 9 4.25 11.11 16.06
N GLY A 10 4.18 11.78 15.69
CA GLY A 10 4.83 12.08 14.84
C GLY A 10 5.27 11.56 13.69
N ASN A 11 5.71 11.75 13.06
CA ASN A 11 6.23 11.27 11.99
C ASN A 11 5.66 10.10 11.54
N ASN A 12 4.58 9.98 11.82
CA ASN A 12 3.91 8.82 11.48
C ASN A 12 3.72 8.73 9.98
N TYR A 13 4.09 7.60 9.44
CA TYR A 13 3.97 7.35 8.02
C TYR A 13 2.53 7.51 7.53
N SER A 14 1.56 7.17 8.38
CA SER A 14 0.15 7.26 8.01
C SER A 14 -0.34 8.69 7.84
N ASP A 15 0.46 9.69 8.25
CA ASP A 15 0.09 11.10 8.03
C ASP A 15 0.28 11.53 6.60
N ILE A 16 0.98 10.76 5.78
CA ILE A 16 1.20 11.10 4.38
C ILE A 16 0.00 10.65 3.57
N PRO A 17 -0.64 11.55 2.81
CA PRO A 17 -1.77 11.14 1.98
C PRO A 17 -1.39 10.01 1.04
N VAL A 18 -2.32 9.09 0.85
CA VAL A 18 -2.07 7.87 0.08
C VAL A 18 -1.56 8.19 -1.32
N TRP A 19 -2.14 9.18 -1.99
CA TRP A 19 -1.76 9.50 -3.37
C TRP A 19 -0.36 10.09 -3.48
N ARG A 20 0.27 10.40 -2.34
CA ARG A 20 1.63 10.93 -2.34
C ARG A 20 2.65 9.90 -1.85
N ARG A 21 2.22 8.72 -1.49
CA ARG A 21 3.11 7.69 -0.99
C ARG A 21 3.70 6.90 -2.15
N TYR A 22 4.95 6.51 -1.99
CA TYR A 22 5.57 5.63 -2.96
C TYR A 22 5.03 4.21 -2.85
N THR A 23 4.82 3.73 -1.62
CA THR A 23 4.33 2.38 -1.38
C THR A 23 3.11 2.41 -0.48
N LEU A 24 2.30 1.37 -0.59
CA LEU A 24 1.12 1.15 0.23
C LEU A 24 1.20 -0.24 0.84
N THR A 25 0.70 -0.38 2.08
CA THR A 25 0.49 -1.71 2.62
C THR A 25 -0.66 -2.39 1.87
N ILE A 26 -0.81 -3.69 2.07
CA ILE A 26 -1.93 -4.41 1.46
C ILE A 26 -3.26 -3.81 1.91
N GLU A 27 -3.39 -3.50 3.20
CA GLU A 27 -4.62 -2.94 3.72
C GLU A 27 -4.93 -1.57 3.12
N GLU A 28 -3.89 -0.74 2.98
CA GLU A 28 -4.07 0.58 2.38
C GLU A 28 -4.45 0.47 0.92
N ALA A 29 -3.79 -0.42 0.19
CA ALA A 29 -4.08 -0.61 -1.22
C ALA A 29 -5.50 -1.14 -1.42
N ALA A 30 -5.92 -2.07 -0.57
CA ALA A 30 -7.27 -2.62 -0.66
C ALA A 30 -8.31 -1.52 -0.54
N ARG A 31 -8.13 -0.61 0.40
CA ARG A 31 -9.07 0.50 0.57
C ARG A 31 -8.97 1.52 -0.56
N TYR A 32 -7.76 1.83 -0.97
CA TYR A 32 -7.55 2.86 -1.97
C TYR A 32 -8.06 2.43 -3.35
N TYR A 33 -7.81 1.17 -3.71
CA TYR A 33 -8.19 0.67 -5.03
C TYR A 33 -9.51 -0.09 -5.02
N HIS A 34 -10.11 -0.28 -3.85
CA HIS A 34 -11.35 -1.04 -3.71
C HIS A 34 -11.19 -2.48 -4.21
N ILE A 35 -10.08 -3.08 -3.88
CA ILE A 35 -9.78 -4.47 -4.21
C ILE A 35 -9.61 -5.23 -2.91
N GLY A 36 -10.16 -6.43 -2.82
CA GLY A 36 -10.05 -7.21 -1.61
C GLY A 36 -8.60 -7.57 -1.28
N GLU A 37 -8.27 -7.62 0.01
CA GLU A 37 -6.92 -7.96 0.45
C GLU A 37 -6.49 -9.34 -0.06
N GLY A 38 -7.40 -10.30 0.00
CA GLY A 38 -7.09 -11.64 -0.48
C GLY A 38 -6.74 -11.66 -1.96
N LYS A 39 -7.46 -10.87 -2.75
CA LYS A 39 -7.18 -10.79 -4.17
C LYS A 39 -5.82 -10.15 -4.42
N LEU A 40 -5.47 -9.11 -3.64
CA LEU A 40 -4.15 -8.49 -3.78
C LEU A 40 -3.04 -9.46 -3.44
N ARG A 41 -3.21 -10.25 -2.37
CA ARG A 41 -2.21 -11.23 -2.00
C ARG A 41 -2.06 -12.31 -3.07
N THR A 42 -3.17 -12.73 -3.67
CA THR A 42 -3.13 -13.69 -4.75
C THR A 42 -2.40 -13.12 -5.96
N LEU A 43 -2.64 -11.85 -6.28
CA LEU A 43 -1.93 -11.22 -7.39
C LEU A 43 -0.42 -11.24 -7.16
N ILE A 44 0.02 -10.91 -5.96
CA ILE A 44 1.44 -10.93 -5.63
C ILE A 44 2.00 -12.34 -5.75
N ASP A 45 1.29 -13.32 -5.20
CA ASP A 45 1.76 -14.70 -5.20
C ASP A 45 1.87 -15.29 -6.60
N THR A 46 1.00 -14.84 -7.50
CA THR A 46 0.96 -15.40 -8.85
C THR A 46 1.77 -14.59 -9.86
N HIS A 47 2.36 -13.49 -9.43
CA HIS A 47 3.15 -12.63 -10.33
C HIS A 47 4.51 -12.31 -9.71
N PRO A 48 5.33 -13.34 -9.44
CA PRO A 48 6.58 -13.12 -8.69
C PRO A 48 7.62 -12.25 -9.41
N ASN A 49 7.47 -12.09 -10.71
CA ASN A 49 8.44 -11.33 -11.49
C ASN A 49 7.98 -9.91 -11.82
N GLU A 50 6.83 -9.50 -11.31
CA GLU A 50 6.34 -8.14 -11.56
C GLU A 50 7.02 -7.16 -10.64
N ASP A 51 7.08 -5.90 -11.07
CA ASP A 51 7.79 -4.88 -10.30
C ASP A 51 6.85 -3.94 -9.55
N PHE A 52 5.56 -4.30 -9.42
CA PHE A 52 4.63 -3.42 -8.75
C PHE A 52 4.57 -3.62 -7.23
N TYR A 53 5.41 -4.49 -6.69
CA TYR A 53 5.46 -4.68 -5.25
C TYR A 53 6.89 -5.00 -4.82
N VAL A 54 7.13 -4.88 -3.52
CA VAL A 54 8.41 -5.22 -2.92
C VAL A 54 8.12 -5.85 -1.56
N MET A 55 8.94 -6.84 -1.19
CA MET A 55 8.82 -7.45 0.12
C MET A 55 9.72 -6.72 1.11
N ASN A 56 9.16 -6.40 2.26
CA ASN A 56 9.90 -5.82 3.36
C ASN A 56 9.74 -6.75 4.55
N GLY A 57 10.68 -7.70 4.69
CA GLY A 57 10.51 -8.76 5.65
C GLY A 57 9.35 -9.65 5.23
N ASN A 58 8.38 -9.83 6.13
CA ASN A 58 7.19 -10.62 5.83
C ASN A 58 6.08 -9.81 5.21
N ARG A 59 6.30 -8.51 5.00
CA ARG A 59 5.25 -7.63 4.52
C ARG A 59 5.43 -7.33 3.05
N ALA A 60 4.33 -7.39 2.31
CA ALA A 60 4.32 -6.95 0.93
C ALA A 60 3.93 -5.48 0.90
N LEU A 61 4.66 -4.68 0.15
CA LEU A 61 4.34 -3.28 -0.07
C LEU A 61 4.07 -3.08 -1.55
N ILE A 62 2.95 -2.44 -1.85
CA ILE A 62 2.56 -2.18 -3.23
C ILE A 62 3.21 -0.86 -3.67
N LYS A 63 3.93 -0.89 -4.77
CA LYS A 63 4.48 0.33 -5.37
C LYS A 63 3.36 1.01 -6.12
N ARG A 64 2.84 2.08 -5.55
CA ARG A 64 1.59 2.66 -5.99
C ARG A 64 1.53 2.97 -7.49
N GLU A 65 2.51 3.71 -7.99
CA GLU A 65 2.45 4.12 -9.40
C GLU A 65 2.63 2.95 -10.34
N LYS A 66 3.51 2.02 -9.99
CA LYS A 66 3.72 0.84 -10.84
C LYS A 66 2.51 -0.07 -10.85
N PHE A 67 1.84 -0.20 -9.71
CA PHE A 67 0.63 -1.00 -9.64
C PHE A 67 -0.49 -0.35 -10.46
N GLU A 68 -0.58 0.97 -10.42
CA GLU A 68 -1.59 1.67 -11.21
C GLU A 68 -1.37 1.44 -12.70
N ARG A 69 -0.11 1.44 -13.14
CA ARG A 69 0.19 1.11 -14.53
C ARG A 69 -0.16 -0.32 -14.87
N TYR A 70 0.05 -1.23 -13.92
CA TYR A 70 -0.30 -2.63 -14.13
C TYR A 70 -1.82 -2.78 -14.30
N LEU A 71 -2.60 -2.02 -13.55
CA LEU A 71 -4.06 -2.08 -13.65
C LEU A 71 -4.58 -1.53 -14.97
N ASP A 72 -3.84 -0.62 -15.59
CA ASP A 72 -4.22 -0.09 -16.88
C ASP A 72 -3.99 -1.14 -17.95
#